data_6c6a4fb92e8f7f435633b13b210efaf7
#
_entry.id   6c6a4fb92e8f7f435633b13b210efaf7
#
_cell.length_a   1.000
_cell.length_b   1.000
_cell.length_c   1.000
_cell.angle_alpha   90.00
_cell.angle_beta   90.00
_cell.angle_gamma   90.00
#
_symmetry.space_group_name_H-M   'P 1'
#
loop_
_entity.id
_entity.type
_entity.pdbx_description
1 polymer ?
#
loop_
_entity_poly.entity_id
_entity_poly.type
_entity_poly.pdbx_seq_one_letter_code
_entity_poly.pdbx_strand_id
1 'polypeptide(L)'
;MKGLVEVQKEIVLRQFVQGSAAKIGFGHNEFYSEIHIAPEQLATLRKWISDQGRVGLKDLSPQEYLEVIMAETCMAEVMDELDEAGVSYQYLYANSSGEVALRPGR
;
A
#
# COMPACT_ATOMS: atom_id res chain seq x y z
N MET A 1 16.91 -19.63 9.53
CA MET A 1 15.62 -20.01 8.90
C MET A 1 14.75 -18.76 8.80
N LYS A 2 14.15 -18.54 7.64
CA LYS A 2 13.27 -17.39 7.45
C LYS A 2 11.92 -17.65 8.08
N GLY A 3 11.36 -16.64 8.71
CA GLY A 3 10.00 -16.72 9.22
C GLY A 3 8.97 -16.77 8.09
N LEU A 4 7.76 -17.19 8.43
CA LEU A 4 6.67 -17.32 7.46
C LEU A 4 6.37 -15.98 6.74
N VAL A 5 6.35 -14.88 7.49
CA VAL A 5 6.12 -13.55 6.91
C VAL A 5 7.20 -13.20 5.90
N GLU A 6 8.47 -13.53 6.19
CA GLU A 6 9.57 -13.26 5.26
C GLU A 6 9.45 -14.06 3.97
N VAL A 7 9.01 -15.32 4.05
CA VAL A 7 8.76 -16.14 2.87
C VAL A 7 7.64 -15.58 2.03
N GLN A 8 6.55 -15.17 2.67
CA GLN A 8 5.41 -14.54 2.00
C GLN A 8 5.81 -13.24 1.33
N LYS A 9 6.62 -12.43 2.01
CA LYS A 9 7.15 -11.18 1.47
C LYS A 9 7.97 -11.42 0.21
N GLU A 10 8.83 -12.45 0.22
CA GLU A 10 9.62 -12.79 -0.96
C GLU A 10 8.74 -13.21 -2.14
N ILE A 11 7.68 -14.00 -1.88
CA ILE A 11 6.75 -14.41 -2.93
C ILE A 11 6.08 -13.19 -3.55
N VAL A 12 5.61 -12.28 -2.70
CA VAL A 12 4.96 -11.05 -3.16
C VAL A 12 5.94 -10.21 -3.97
N LEU A 13 7.15 -9.99 -3.48
CA LEU A 13 8.14 -9.15 -4.15
C LEU A 13 8.54 -9.66 -5.54
N ARG A 14 8.47 -10.97 -5.77
CA ARG A 14 8.74 -11.56 -7.08
C ARG A 14 7.68 -11.21 -8.11
N GLN A 15 6.47 -10.91 -7.64
CA GLN A 15 5.33 -10.62 -8.49
C GLN A 15 5.23 -9.14 -8.84
N PHE A 16 5.96 -8.30 -8.14
CA PHE A 16 5.82 -6.86 -8.30
C PHE A 16 6.51 -6.30 -9.52
N VAL A 17 5.80 -5.39 -10.15
CA VAL A 17 6.38 -4.54 -11.17
C VAL A 17 7.32 -3.56 -10.47
N GLN A 18 8.56 -3.46 -10.93
CA GLN A 18 9.50 -2.48 -10.42
C GLN A 18 9.05 -1.07 -10.78
N GLY A 19 9.43 -0.10 -9.95
CA GLY A 19 9.19 1.30 -10.25
C GLY A 19 8.00 1.92 -9.51
N SER A 20 7.53 1.29 -8.43
CA SER A 20 6.55 1.95 -7.58
C SER A 20 7.16 3.19 -6.93
N ALA A 21 6.40 4.29 -6.92
CA ALA A 21 6.84 5.55 -6.34
C ALA A 21 6.51 5.66 -4.86
N ALA A 22 5.51 4.90 -4.39
CA ALA A 22 5.17 4.80 -2.99
C ALA A 22 4.65 3.39 -2.73
N LYS A 23 4.91 2.88 -1.54
CA LYS A 23 4.42 1.55 -1.16
C LYS A 23 4.19 1.47 0.33
N ILE A 24 3.24 0.64 0.72
CA ILE A 24 2.98 0.33 2.11
C ILE A 24 2.74 -1.18 2.25
N GLY A 25 3.32 -1.77 3.27
CA GLY A 25 3.21 -3.20 3.51
C GLY A 25 2.73 -3.50 4.92
N PHE A 26 2.10 -4.65 5.09
CA PHE A 26 1.67 -5.14 6.38
C PHE A 26 1.89 -6.65 6.43
N GLY A 27 2.57 -7.11 7.49
CA GLY A 27 2.84 -8.51 7.72
C GLY A 27 2.21 -9.02 9.00
N HIS A 28 1.67 -10.21 8.94
CA HIS A 28 1.12 -10.93 10.08
C HIS A 28 1.64 -12.37 10.02
N ASN A 29 1.48 -13.14 11.09
CA ASN A 29 1.96 -14.53 11.12
C ASN A 29 1.42 -15.40 9.98
N GLU A 30 0.24 -15.10 9.49
CA GLU A 30 -0.46 -15.93 8.49
C GLU A 30 -0.51 -15.31 7.10
N PHE A 31 -0.20 -14.03 6.96
CA PHE A 31 -0.29 -13.36 5.68
C PHE A 31 0.64 -12.15 5.58
N TYR A 32 0.89 -11.74 4.35
CA TYR A 32 1.61 -10.51 4.03
C TYR A 32 0.91 -9.82 2.86
N SER A 33 0.79 -8.51 2.93
CA SER A 33 0.21 -7.75 1.84
C SER A 33 0.98 -6.45 1.60
N GLU A 34 0.92 -5.93 0.37
CA GLU A 34 1.51 -4.65 -0.01
C GLU A 34 0.58 -3.91 -0.97
N ILE A 35 0.60 -2.60 -0.86
CA ILE A 35 -0.02 -1.70 -1.83
C ILE A 35 1.10 -0.92 -2.51
N HIS A 36 1.09 -0.84 -3.83
CA HIS A 36 2.06 -0.07 -4.61
C HIS A 36 1.35 0.97 -5.45
N ILE A 37 1.92 2.16 -5.46
CA ILE A 37 1.39 3.30 -6.21
C ILE A 37 2.41 3.68 -7.28
N ALA A 38 1.96 3.71 -8.53
CA ALA A 38 2.80 4.08 -9.66
C ALA A 38 3.10 5.59 -9.66
N PRO A 39 4.24 5.99 -10.25
CA PRO A 39 4.59 7.42 -10.31
C PRO A 39 3.51 8.31 -10.92
N GLU A 40 2.77 7.80 -11.88
CA GLU A 40 1.70 8.54 -12.56
C GLU A 40 0.56 8.93 -11.63
N GLN A 41 0.42 8.23 -10.50
CA GLN A 41 -0.66 8.46 -9.55
C GLN A 41 -0.29 9.47 -8.45
N LEU A 42 0.98 9.84 -8.35
CA LEU A 42 1.45 10.71 -7.26
C LEU A 42 0.80 12.09 -7.28
N ALA A 43 0.60 12.67 -8.45
CA ALA A 43 -0.01 14.01 -8.55
C ALA A 43 -1.44 13.99 -8.00
N THR A 44 -2.21 12.96 -8.34
CA THR A 44 -3.58 12.80 -7.84
C THR A 44 -3.58 12.62 -6.33
N LEU A 45 -2.67 11.81 -5.81
CA LEU A 45 -2.57 11.57 -4.37
C LEU A 45 -2.14 12.84 -3.62
N ARG A 46 -1.17 13.58 -4.15
CA ARG A 46 -0.74 14.85 -3.55
C ARG A 46 -1.89 15.85 -3.47
N LYS A 47 -2.68 15.94 -4.54
CA LYS A 47 -3.85 16.80 -4.55
C LYS A 47 -4.86 16.41 -3.49
N TRP A 48 -5.13 15.11 -3.36
CA TRP A 48 -6.02 14.57 -2.34
C TRP A 48 -5.54 14.95 -0.93
N ILE A 49 -4.26 14.71 -0.64
CA ILE A 49 -3.66 15.03 0.66
C ILE A 49 -3.84 16.52 0.99
N SER A 50 -3.54 17.39 0.03
CA SER A 50 -3.66 18.82 0.18
C SER A 50 -5.12 19.26 0.40
N ASP A 51 -6.04 18.67 -0.36
CA ASP A 51 -7.46 19.04 -0.32
C ASP A 51 -8.16 18.60 0.96
N GLN A 52 -7.64 17.59 1.66
CA GLN A 52 -8.20 17.13 2.92
C GLN A 52 -8.11 18.18 4.03
N GLY A 53 -7.10 19.07 3.97
CA GLY A 53 -6.92 20.09 4.96
C GLY A 53 -6.68 19.60 6.39
N ARG A 54 -6.26 18.34 6.54
CA ARG A 54 -5.98 17.75 7.87
C ARG A 54 -4.73 18.38 8.43
N VAL A 55 -4.84 18.97 9.61
CA VAL A 55 -3.70 19.60 10.28
C VAL A 55 -2.59 18.58 10.49
N GLY A 56 -1.37 18.92 10.06
CA GLY A 56 -0.21 18.06 10.20
C GLY A 56 -0.05 17.00 9.12
N LEU A 57 -1.04 16.79 8.26
CA LEU A 57 -0.98 15.77 7.20
C LEU A 57 -0.82 16.37 5.80
N LYS A 58 -1.33 17.57 5.58
CA LYS A 58 -1.34 18.18 4.25
C LYS A 58 0.03 18.42 3.63
N ASP A 59 1.05 18.51 4.46
CA ASP A 59 2.43 18.76 4.01
C ASP A 59 3.28 17.50 3.92
N LEU A 60 2.68 16.33 4.21
CA LEU A 60 3.38 15.05 4.11
C LEU A 60 3.56 14.63 2.65
N SER A 61 4.65 13.92 2.38
CA SER A 61 4.81 13.27 1.08
C SER A 61 3.77 12.14 0.96
N PRO A 62 3.47 11.68 -0.27
CA PRO A 62 2.58 10.53 -0.44
C PRO A 62 2.99 9.31 0.37
N GLN A 63 4.28 9.00 0.43
CA GLN A 63 4.79 7.87 1.21
C GLN A 63 4.51 8.06 2.71
N GLU A 64 4.81 9.24 3.24
CA GLU A 64 4.58 9.55 4.65
C GLU A 64 3.10 9.52 5.00
N TYR A 65 2.25 10.03 4.12
CA TYR A 65 0.80 10.03 4.32
C TYR A 65 0.27 8.60 4.45
N LEU A 66 0.69 7.70 3.55
CA LEU A 66 0.28 6.31 3.60
C LEU A 66 0.75 5.62 4.89
N GLU A 67 1.97 5.91 5.31
CA GLU A 67 2.52 5.37 6.57
C GLU A 67 1.71 5.82 7.78
N VAL A 68 1.31 7.08 7.82
CA VAL A 68 0.51 7.62 8.92
C VAL A 68 -0.88 6.95 8.96
N ILE A 69 -1.56 6.86 7.82
CA ILE A 69 -2.87 6.23 7.76
C ILE A 69 -2.77 4.76 8.17
N MET A 70 -1.75 4.06 7.70
CA MET A 70 -1.52 2.65 8.05
C MET A 70 -1.28 2.48 9.55
N ALA A 71 -0.50 3.38 10.15
CA ALA A 71 -0.18 3.32 11.58
C ALA A 71 -1.40 3.60 12.46
N GLU A 72 -2.29 4.47 12.00
CA GLU A 72 -3.47 4.86 12.78
C GLU A 72 -4.67 3.95 12.55
N THR A 73 -4.71 3.23 11.43
CA THR A 73 -5.88 2.44 11.04
C THR A 73 -5.46 1.04 10.60
N CYS A 74 -5.67 0.72 9.32
CA CYS A 74 -5.34 -0.59 8.77
C CYS A 74 -5.24 -0.51 7.24
N MET A 75 -4.81 -1.61 6.63
CA MET A 75 -4.66 -1.69 5.18
C MET A 75 -5.97 -1.41 4.44
N ALA A 76 -7.09 -1.89 4.96
CA ALA A 76 -8.41 -1.65 4.35
C ALA A 76 -8.74 -0.16 4.28
N GLU A 77 -8.41 0.59 5.34
CA GLU A 77 -8.63 2.03 5.36
C GLU A 77 -7.73 2.76 4.38
N VAL A 78 -6.49 2.29 4.21
CA VAL A 78 -5.58 2.84 3.19
C VAL A 78 -6.19 2.65 1.80
N MET A 79 -6.71 1.46 1.52
CA MET A 79 -7.36 1.18 0.23
C MET A 79 -8.58 2.07 0.01
N ASP A 80 -9.40 2.25 1.03
CA ASP A 80 -10.58 3.12 0.96
C ASP A 80 -10.20 4.58 0.69
N GLU A 81 -9.15 5.07 1.35
CA GLU A 81 -8.63 6.42 1.10
C GLU A 81 -8.19 6.59 -0.35
N LEU A 82 -7.47 5.61 -0.87
CA LEU A 82 -7.00 5.65 -2.25
C LEU A 82 -8.16 5.60 -3.25
N ASP A 83 -9.17 4.78 -2.97
CA ASP A 83 -10.38 4.70 -3.80
C ASP A 83 -11.12 6.04 -3.82
N GLU A 84 -11.30 6.67 -2.67
CA GLU A 84 -11.94 7.98 -2.57
C GLU A 84 -11.13 9.05 -3.29
N ALA A 85 -9.81 8.95 -3.22
CA ALA A 85 -8.92 9.90 -3.89
C ALA A 85 -8.89 9.73 -5.41
N GLY A 86 -9.41 8.62 -5.93
CA GLY A 86 -9.33 8.30 -7.34
C GLY A 86 -7.94 7.84 -7.77
N VAL A 87 -7.16 7.34 -6.82
CA VAL A 87 -5.79 6.86 -7.07
C VAL A 87 -5.81 5.36 -7.35
N SER A 88 -5.31 4.97 -8.51
CA SER A 88 -5.14 3.56 -8.85
C SER A 88 -3.91 3.00 -8.13
N TYR A 89 -3.99 1.74 -7.71
CA TYR A 89 -2.89 1.09 -7.00
C TYR A 89 -2.86 -0.40 -7.36
N GLN A 90 -1.75 -1.06 -7.04
CA GLN A 90 -1.64 -2.50 -7.13
C GLN A 90 -1.69 -3.08 -5.71
N TYR A 91 -2.50 -4.10 -5.52
CA TYR A 91 -2.61 -4.80 -4.25
C TYR A 91 -2.10 -6.22 -4.41
N LEU A 92 -1.21 -6.60 -3.51
CA LEU A 92 -0.63 -7.94 -3.48
C LEU A 92 -0.86 -8.56 -2.11
N TYR A 93 -1.09 -9.86 -2.11
CA TYR A 93 -1.40 -10.61 -0.91
C TYR A 93 -0.81 -12.00 -1.04
N ALA A 94 -0.21 -12.50 0.03
CA ALA A 94 0.25 -13.89 0.14
C ALA A 94 -0.09 -14.40 1.54
N ASN A 95 -0.52 -15.64 1.65
CA ASN A 95 -0.87 -16.23 2.93
C ASN A 95 -0.08 -17.51 3.20
N SER A 96 -0.27 -18.10 4.38
CA SER A 96 0.44 -19.30 4.82
C SER A 96 0.09 -20.55 4.02
N SER A 97 -1.03 -20.54 3.31
CA SER A 97 -1.44 -21.64 2.45
C SER A 97 -0.80 -21.59 1.06
N GLY A 98 0.04 -20.59 0.80
CA GLY A 98 0.67 -20.40 -0.50
C GLY A 98 -0.18 -19.68 -1.52
N GLU A 99 -1.35 -19.18 -1.14
CA GLU A 99 -2.17 -18.37 -2.03
C GLU A 99 -1.51 -17.00 -2.23
N VAL A 100 -1.47 -16.57 -3.49
CA VAL A 100 -0.98 -15.26 -3.86
C VAL A 100 -2.06 -14.59 -4.69
N ALA A 101 -2.45 -13.42 -4.28
CA ALA A 101 -3.42 -12.61 -5.02
C ALA A 101 -2.73 -11.35 -5.51
N LEU A 102 -2.90 -11.08 -6.80
CA LEU A 102 -2.43 -9.87 -7.46
C LEU A 102 -3.63 -9.24 -8.11
N ARG A 103 -3.96 -8.02 -7.73
CA ARG A 103 -5.05 -7.32 -8.38
C ARG A 103 -4.76 -5.83 -8.45
N PRO A 104 -5.14 -5.18 -9.57
CA PRO A 104 -5.17 -3.73 -9.59
C PRO A 104 -6.26 -3.28 -8.62
N GLY A 105 -5.93 -2.32 -7.79
CA GLY A 105 -6.93 -1.64 -7.01
C GLY A 105 -7.54 -0.60 -7.93
N ARG A 106 -8.82 -0.65 -8.09
CA ARG A 106 -9.59 0.35 -8.80
C ARG A 106 -9.08 0.72 -10.21
#